data_7fbc65cb5ceddb6f42a5fa3ba53a624a
#
_entry.id   7fbc65cb5ceddb6f42a5fa3ba53a624a
#
_cell.length_a   1.000
_cell.length_b   1.000
_cell.length_c   1.000
_cell.angle_alpha   90.00
_cell.angle_beta   90.00
_cell.angle_gamma   90.00
#
_symmetry.space_group_name_H-M   'P 1'
#
loop_
_entity.id
_entity.type
_entity.pdbx_description
1 polymer ?
#
loop_
_entity_poly.entity_id
_entity_poly.type
_entity_poly.pdbx_seq_one_letter_code
_entity_poly.pdbx_strand_id
1 'polypeptide(L)'
;MNPRHSLRKIFGLYEHELNGWLEQALRRVNRVIDVGANDGYFTFGCAAAFRRLGREGEIIAIELQDQHMVKLREGFERHQHPGVRFDLVQAYAGSEVKPGFVTLDSLEVAGARTQTLIKIDVEGAEVDVVEGARSWMAESNLFVIEVHEQRFLEPLNKIFAERGHRLIQVDQRPLPLLGREVREVENWWLVSDLAANAVA
;
A
#
# COMPACT_ATOMS: atom_id res chain seq x y z
N MET A 1 -11.83 20.02 3.40
CA MET A 1 -10.57 19.49 2.81
C MET A 1 -9.50 20.57 2.97
N ASN A 2 -8.35 20.25 3.56
CA ASN A 2 -7.28 21.24 3.79
C ASN A 2 -6.60 21.55 2.44
N PRO A 3 -6.56 22.84 1.99
CA PRO A 3 -5.99 23.19 0.69
C PRO A 3 -4.52 22.77 0.51
N ARG A 4 -3.75 22.79 1.60
CA ARG A 4 -2.33 22.36 1.58
C ARG A 4 -2.18 20.88 1.30
N HIS A 5 -3.09 20.06 1.82
CA HIS A 5 -3.11 18.62 1.59
C HIS A 5 -3.42 18.29 0.12
N SER A 6 -4.43 18.95 -0.44
CA SER A 6 -4.79 18.81 -1.86
C SER A 6 -3.66 19.23 -2.80
N LEU A 7 -2.95 20.32 -2.49
CA LEU A 7 -1.81 20.77 -3.29
C LEU A 7 -0.66 19.74 -3.25
N ARG A 8 -0.36 19.14 -2.08
CA ARG A 8 0.68 18.11 -1.99
C ARG A 8 0.35 16.89 -2.87
N LYS A 9 -0.90 16.43 -2.87
CA LYS A 9 -1.35 15.34 -3.77
C LYS A 9 -1.18 15.70 -5.24
N ILE A 10 -1.57 16.92 -5.66
CA ILE A 10 -1.46 17.40 -7.04
C ILE A 10 0.01 17.45 -7.51
N PHE A 11 0.93 17.86 -6.67
CA PHE A 11 2.36 17.96 -7.00
C PHE A 11 3.16 16.70 -6.71
N GLY A 12 2.53 15.59 -6.29
CA GLY A 12 3.24 14.35 -5.92
C GLY A 12 4.13 14.48 -4.68
N LEU A 13 3.83 15.45 -3.82
CA LEU A 13 4.58 15.76 -2.60
C LEU A 13 3.91 15.20 -1.35
N TYR A 14 2.77 14.54 -1.51
CA TYR A 14 2.11 13.81 -0.45
C TYR A 14 2.91 12.52 -0.18
N GLU A 15 3.24 12.26 1.07
CA GLU A 15 4.07 11.11 1.47
C GLU A 15 5.39 10.99 0.69
N HIS A 16 6.00 12.12 0.37
CA HIS A 16 7.18 12.19 -0.51
C HIS A 16 8.38 11.42 0.01
N GLU A 17 8.45 11.15 1.32
CA GLU A 17 9.46 10.33 1.96
C GLU A 17 9.50 8.89 1.44
N LEU A 18 8.36 8.39 0.95
CA LEU A 18 8.23 7.05 0.38
C LEU A 18 8.67 6.97 -1.09
N ASN A 19 8.72 8.09 -1.81
CA ASN A 19 8.91 8.08 -3.27
C ASN A 19 10.14 7.30 -3.73
N GLY A 20 11.28 7.49 -3.05
CA GLY A 20 12.53 6.80 -3.42
C GLY A 20 12.45 5.28 -3.19
N TRP A 21 11.78 4.85 -2.14
CA TRP A 21 11.55 3.45 -1.85
C TRP A 21 10.53 2.85 -2.83
N LEU A 22 9.41 3.54 -3.07
CA LEU A 22 8.35 3.09 -3.99
C LEU A 22 8.87 2.92 -5.43
N GLU A 23 9.71 3.84 -5.91
CA GLU A 23 10.29 3.71 -7.24
C GLU A 23 11.12 2.42 -7.39
N GLN A 24 11.89 2.05 -6.37
CA GLN A 24 12.65 0.81 -6.38
C GLN A 24 11.74 -0.42 -6.23
N ALA A 25 10.73 -0.37 -5.34
CA ALA A 25 9.78 -1.45 -5.11
C ALA A 25 8.98 -1.77 -6.39
N LEU A 26 8.42 -0.76 -7.05
CA LEU A 26 7.61 -0.94 -8.27
C LEU A 26 8.39 -1.50 -9.47
N ARG A 27 9.73 -1.44 -9.45
CA ARG A 27 10.56 -2.12 -10.45
C ARG A 27 10.68 -3.63 -10.22
N ARG A 28 10.38 -4.12 -9.01
CA ARG A 28 10.57 -5.51 -8.60
C ARG A 28 9.28 -6.32 -8.60
N VAL A 29 8.12 -5.64 -8.62
CA VAL A 29 6.81 -6.27 -8.48
C VAL A 29 6.01 -6.17 -9.78
N ASN A 30 5.05 -7.08 -9.95
CA ASN A 30 4.07 -7.06 -11.02
C ASN A 30 2.62 -7.00 -10.50
N ARG A 31 2.45 -6.97 -9.20
CA ARG A 31 1.16 -6.80 -8.54
C ARG A 31 1.25 -5.75 -7.43
N VAL A 32 0.17 -5.02 -7.23
CA VAL A 32 -0.03 -4.12 -6.09
C VAL A 32 -1.35 -4.48 -5.42
N ILE A 33 -1.33 -4.59 -4.10
CA ILE A 33 -2.53 -4.66 -3.27
C ILE A 33 -2.56 -3.40 -2.42
N ASP A 34 -3.56 -2.56 -2.62
CA ASP A 34 -3.76 -1.30 -1.91
C ASP A 34 -4.91 -1.46 -0.92
N VAL A 35 -4.56 -1.69 0.36
CA VAL A 35 -5.53 -1.88 1.45
C VAL A 35 -5.79 -0.54 2.12
N GLY A 36 -7.04 -0.10 2.11
CA GLY A 36 -7.43 1.26 2.45
C GLY A 36 -7.14 2.22 1.29
N ALA A 37 -7.66 1.89 0.11
CA ALA A 37 -7.34 2.62 -1.12
C ALA A 37 -7.88 4.05 -1.15
N ASN A 38 -8.87 4.38 -0.32
CA ASN A 38 -9.46 5.71 -0.19
C ASN A 38 -9.90 6.27 -1.56
N ASP A 39 -9.44 7.46 -1.93
CA ASP A 39 -9.75 8.12 -3.22
C ASP A 39 -8.87 7.63 -4.39
N GLY A 40 -8.01 6.62 -4.17
CA GLY A 40 -7.19 5.99 -5.20
C GLY A 40 -5.85 6.67 -5.48
N TYR A 41 -5.40 7.61 -4.66
CA TYR A 41 -4.14 8.31 -4.89
C TYR A 41 -2.96 7.33 -5.08
N PHE A 42 -2.79 6.37 -4.16
CA PHE A 42 -1.74 5.36 -4.27
C PHE A 42 -2.01 4.37 -5.41
N THR A 43 -3.24 3.86 -5.52
CA THR A 43 -3.71 2.96 -6.59
C THR A 43 -3.34 3.48 -7.98
N PHE A 44 -3.75 4.71 -8.30
CA PHE A 44 -3.50 5.31 -9.63
C PHE A 44 -2.06 5.78 -9.81
N GLY A 45 -1.38 6.13 -8.73
CA GLY A 45 0.05 6.40 -8.73
C GLY A 45 0.86 5.17 -9.17
N CYS A 46 0.53 3.99 -8.65
CA CYS A 46 1.15 2.72 -9.04
C CYS A 46 0.84 2.35 -10.50
N ALA A 47 -0.39 2.56 -10.97
CA ALA A 47 -0.76 2.35 -12.37
C ALA A 47 0.04 3.24 -13.32
N ALA A 48 0.18 4.53 -12.97
CA ALA A 48 1.00 5.46 -13.73
C ALA A 48 2.48 5.07 -13.74
N ALA A 49 2.99 4.51 -12.64
CA ALA A 49 4.35 4.02 -12.55
C ALA A 49 4.57 2.79 -13.43
N PHE A 50 3.68 1.78 -13.43
CA PHE A 50 3.75 0.63 -14.32
C PHE A 50 3.77 1.08 -15.78
N ARG A 51 2.86 1.99 -16.18
CA ARG A 51 2.84 2.56 -17.53
C ARG A 51 4.17 3.25 -17.89
N ARG A 52 4.71 4.08 -17.00
CA ARG A 52 5.99 4.79 -17.22
C ARG A 52 7.17 3.82 -17.37
N LEU A 53 7.12 2.70 -16.64
CA LEU A 53 8.15 1.66 -16.69
C LEU A 53 7.97 0.70 -17.88
N GLY A 54 6.90 0.83 -18.68
CA GLY A 54 6.57 -0.08 -19.76
C GLY A 54 6.27 -1.51 -19.28
N ARG A 55 5.70 -1.66 -18.08
CA ARG A 55 5.43 -2.95 -17.44
C ARG A 55 3.94 -3.23 -17.41
N GLU A 56 3.62 -4.51 -17.55
CA GLU A 56 2.31 -5.03 -17.21
C GLU A 56 2.20 -5.23 -15.69
N GLY A 57 0.98 -5.11 -15.17
CA GLY A 57 0.73 -5.30 -13.76
C GLY A 57 -0.73 -5.50 -13.40
N GLU A 58 -0.94 -5.95 -12.18
CA GLU A 58 -2.25 -6.11 -11.56
C GLU A 58 -2.34 -5.20 -10.33
N ILE A 59 -3.44 -4.49 -10.18
CA ILE A 59 -3.69 -3.66 -9.00
C ILE A 59 -5.04 -4.05 -8.41
N ILE A 60 -5.01 -4.48 -7.15
CA ILE A 60 -6.18 -4.82 -6.37
C ILE A 60 -6.35 -3.73 -5.31
N ALA A 61 -7.45 -2.98 -5.38
CA ALA A 61 -7.77 -1.95 -4.41
C ALA A 61 -8.88 -2.46 -3.48
N ILE A 62 -8.63 -2.40 -2.18
CA ILE A 62 -9.58 -2.79 -1.13
C ILE A 62 -10.01 -1.53 -0.40
N GLU A 63 -11.30 -1.24 -0.42
CA GLU A 63 -11.88 -0.07 0.21
C GLU A 63 -13.31 -0.40 0.66
N LEU A 64 -13.72 0.14 1.81
CA LEU A 64 -15.04 -0.12 2.34
C LEU A 64 -16.06 0.94 1.96
N GLN A 65 -15.66 2.21 2.01
CA GLN A 65 -16.57 3.35 1.97
C GLN A 65 -17.16 3.57 0.57
N ASP A 66 -18.47 3.59 0.44
CA ASP A 66 -19.17 3.78 -0.84
C ASP A 66 -18.70 5.00 -1.61
N GLN A 67 -18.48 6.12 -0.90
CA GLN A 67 -18.02 7.36 -1.52
C GLN A 67 -16.64 7.23 -2.20
N HIS A 68 -15.74 6.42 -1.64
CA HIS A 68 -14.44 6.15 -2.20
C HIS A 68 -14.51 5.11 -3.32
N MET A 69 -15.38 4.10 -3.16
CA MET A 69 -15.65 3.11 -4.20
C MET A 69 -16.14 3.74 -5.51
N VAL A 70 -17.00 4.78 -5.42
CA VAL A 70 -17.43 5.53 -6.62
C VAL A 70 -16.22 6.18 -7.31
N LYS A 71 -15.36 6.86 -6.54
CA LYS A 71 -14.16 7.52 -7.09
C LYS A 71 -13.16 6.53 -7.70
N LEU A 72 -12.99 5.37 -7.06
CA LEU A 72 -12.11 4.31 -7.56
C LEU A 72 -12.63 3.75 -8.88
N ARG A 73 -13.95 3.48 -9.02
CA ARG A 73 -14.54 3.02 -10.28
C ARG A 73 -14.37 4.04 -11.41
N GLU A 74 -14.69 5.32 -11.15
CA GLU A 74 -14.46 6.40 -12.11
C GLU A 74 -12.99 6.57 -12.46
N GLY A 75 -12.10 6.38 -11.49
CA GLY A 75 -10.65 6.40 -11.69
C GLY A 75 -10.18 5.26 -12.56
N PHE A 76 -10.70 4.04 -12.37
CA PHE A 76 -10.36 2.88 -13.22
C PHE A 76 -10.74 3.13 -14.67
N GLU A 77 -11.91 3.68 -14.95
CA GLU A 77 -12.33 4.04 -16.31
C GLU A 77 -11.38 5.06 -16.95
N ARG A 78 -10.93 6.07 -16.20
CA ARG A 78 -10.03 7.12 -16.69
C ARG A 78 -8.59 6.68 -16.85
N HIS A 79 -8.12 5.73 -16.04
CA HIS A 79 -6.73 5.26 -16.01
C HIS A 79 -6.53 3.90 -16.71
N GLN A 80 -7.49 3.48 -17.52
CA GLN A 80 -7.35 2.25 -18.32
C GLN A 80 -6.05 2.26 -19.12
N HIS A 81 -5.30 1.15 -18.99
CA HIS A 81 -4.09 0.92 -19.77
C HIS A 81 -4.03 -0.57 -20.13
N PRO A 82 -3.76 -0.94 -21.37
CA PRO A 82 -3.81 -2.34 -21.84
C PRO A 82 -2.94 -3.30 -21.03
N GLY A 83 -1.87 -2.81 -20.40
CA GLY A 83 -0.97 -3.62 -19.59
C GLY A 83 -1.27 -3.60 -18.09
N VAL A 84 -2.31 -2.92 -17.62
CA VAL A 84 -2.63 -2.86 -16.19
C VAL A 84 -4.06 -3.32 -15.93
N ARG A 85 -4.20 -4.44 -15.20
CA ARG A 85 -5.48 -4.93 -14.73
C ARG A 85 -5.83 -4.31 -13.39
N PHE A 86 -7.09 -3.92 -13.22
CA PHE A 86 -7.61 -3.42 -11.96
C PHE A 86 -8.71 -4.33 -11.43
N ASP A 87 -8.62 -4.66 -10.14
CA ASP A 87 -9.66 -5.32 -9.38
C ASP A 87 -10.03 -4.46 -8.16
N LEU A 88 -11.32 -4.40 -7.84
CA LEU A 88 -11.85 -3.58 -6.75
C LEU A 88 -12.68 -4.44 -5.80
N VAL A 89 -12.25 -4.47 -4.54
CA VAL A 89 -12.88 -5.23 -3.48
C VAL A 89 -13.50 -4.27 -2.47
N GLN A 90 -14.82 -4.33 -2.32
CA GLN A 90 -15.53 -3.53 -1.31
C GLN A 90 -15.69 -4.33 -0.03
N ALA A 91 -14.75 -4.17 0.90
CA ALA A 91 -14.76 -4.87 2.18
C ALA A 91 -13.82 -4.22 3.19
N TYR A 92 -13.99 -4.57 4.45
CA TYR A 92 -12.95 -4.43 5.45
C TYR A 92 -11.88 -5.51 5.23
N ALA A 93 -10.61 -5.15 5.30
CA ALA A 93 -9.52 -6.10 5.40
C ALA A 93 -9.22 -6.40 6.87
N GLY A 94 -8.97 -7.66 7.19
CA GLY A 94 -8.67 -8.08 8.56
C GLY A 94 -8.14 -9.51 8.64
N SER A 95 -8.22 -10.11 9.83
CA SER A 95 -7.68 -11.45 10.12
C SER A 95 -8.67 -12.58 9.86
N GLU A 96 -9.95 -12.28 9.63
CA GLU A 96 -11.01 -13.27 9.47
C GLU A 96 -11.92 -12.95 8.29
N VAL A 97 -12.38 -13.99 7.59
CA VAL A 97 -13.43 -13.88 6.56
C VAL A 97 -14.80 -13.97 7.22
N LYS A 98 -15.59 -12.90 7.06
CA LYS A 98 -16.98 -12.83 7.52
C LYS A 98 -17.76 -11.83 6.65
N PRO A 99 -19.09 -11.73 6.75
CA PRO A 99 -19.87 -10.78 5.95
C PRO A 99 -19.30 -9.36 6.02
N GLY A 100 -18.91 -8.79 4.86
CA GLY A 100 -18.28 -7.48 4.75
C GLY A 100 -16.79 -7.42 5.09
N PHE A 101 -16.14 -8.56 5.40
CA PHE A 101 -14.73 -8.65 5.71
C PHE A 101 -14.00 -9.65 4.80
N VAL A 102 -12.77 -9.31 4.44
CA VAL A 102 -11.86 -10.20 3.70
C VAL A 102 -10.53 -10.30 4.42
N THR A 103 -9.84 -11.40 4.23
CA THR A 103 -8.41 -11.50 4.53
C THR A 103 -7.63 -11.37 3.22
N LEU A 104 -6.39 -10.91 3.26
CA LEU A 104 -5.56 -10.93 2.04
C LEU A 104 -5.37 -12.36 1.54
N ASP A 105 -5.32 -13.33 2.45
CA ASP A 105 -5.23 -14.75 2.11
C ASP A 105 -6.46 -15.31 1.38
N SER A 106 -7.62 -14.66 1.51
CA SER A 106 -8.86 -15.04 0.81
C SER A 106 -8.99 -14.42 -0.58
N LEU A 107 -8.11 -13.50 -0.98
CA LEU A 107 -8.16 -12.89 -2.31
C LEU A 107 -7.87 -13.92 -3.40
N GLU A 108 -8.71 -13.92 -4.42
CA GLU A 108 -8.46 -14.67 -5.65
C GLU A 108 -7.53 -13.85 -6.55
N VAL A 109 -6.36 -14.39 -6.84
CA VAL A 109 -5.37 -13.74 -7.68
C VAL A 109 -4.87 -14.68 -8.77
N ALA A 110 -4.51 -14.13 -9.91
CA ALA A 110 -3.92 -14.91 -10.99
C ALA A 110 -2.48 -15.29 -10.65
N GLY A 111 -2.15 -16.59 -10.73
CA GLY A 111 -0.79 -17.09 -10.53
C GLY A 111 -0.32 -17.09 -9.07
N ALA A 112 0.98 -17.03 -8.88
CA ALA A 112 1.60 -17.10 -7.56
C ALA A 112 1.43 -15.80 -6.75
N ARG A 113 1.45 -15.93 -5.42
CA ARG A 113 1.44 -14.81 -4.47
C ARG A 113 2.85 -14.28 -4.21
N THR A 114 3.52 -13.87 -5.28
CA THR A 114 4.91 -13.41 -5.29
C THR A 114 5.01 -12.11 -6.08
N GLN A 115 6.13 -11.40 -5.93
CA GLN A 115 6.40 -10.14 -6.64
C GLN A 115 5.26 -9.13 -6.49
N THR A 116 4.75 -9.00 -5.26
CA THR A 116 3.62 -8.15 -4.91
C THR A 116 4.05 -7.06 -3.94
N LEU A 117 3.65 -5.83 -4.21
CA LEU A 117 3.71 -4.73 -3.25
C LEU A 117 2.36 -4.63 -2.53
N ILE A 118 2.38 -4.73 -1.21
CA ILE A 118 1.20 -4.64 -0.36
C ILE A 118 1.30 -3.36 0.46
N LYS A 119 0.40 -2.40 0.17
CA LYS A 119 0.20 -1.22 1.02
C LYS A 119 -0.90 -1.52 2.02
N ILE A 120 -0.67 -1.15 3.27
CA ILE A 120 -1.66 -1.24 4.35
C ILE A 120 -1.78 0.14 5.00
N ASP A 121 -2.99 0.70 4.98
CA ASP A 121 -3.32 2.01 5.52
C ASP A 121 -4.81 1.98 5.95
N VAL A 122 -5.07 1.50 7.16
CA VAL A 122 -6.41 1.06 7.60
C VAL A 122 -6.80 1.58 9.01
N GLU A 123 -6.22 2.67 9.44
CA GLU A 123 -6.59 3.41 10.65
C GLU A 123 -6.86 2.52 11.89
N GLY A 124 -5.85 1.72 12.31
CA GLY A 124 -5.88 0.97 13.56
C GLY A 124 -6.18 -0.53 13.43
N ALA A 125 -6.25 -1.08 12.22
CA ALA A 125 -6.42 -2.52 11.95
C ALA A 125 -5.19 -3.15 11.28
N GLU A 126 -4.03 -2.49 11.29
CA GLU A 126 -2.83 -2.90 10.54
C GLU A 126 -2.37 -4.31 10.95
N VAL A 127 -2.38 -4.61 12.26
CA VAL A 127 -1.99 -5.93 12.77
C VAL A 127 -2.96 -7.01 12.29
N ASP A 128 -4.27 -6.76 12.34
CA ASP A 128 -5.29 -7.71 11.89
C ASP A 128 -5.16 -7.99 10.38
N VAL A 129 -4.89 -6.97 9.57
CA VAL A 129 -4.66 -7.14 8.13
C VAL A 129 -3.43 -8.01 7.88
N VAL A 130 -2.33 -7.77 8.59
CA VAL A 130 -1.08 -8.55 8.46
C VAL A 130 -1.29 -9.99 8.92
N GLU A 131 -2.07 -10.24 9.99
CA GLU A 131 -2.46 -11.58 10.43
C GLU A 131 -3.27 -12.34 9.37
N GLY A 132 -4.09 -11.63 8.59
CA GLY A 132 -4.85 -12.18 7.45
C GLY A 132 -4.06 -12.27 6.13
N ALA A 133 -2.74 -12.01 6.16
CA ALA A 133 -1.87 -11.97 4.99
C ALA A 133 -0.74 -13.00 5.03
N ARG A 134 -0.93 -14.09 5.74
CA ARG A 134 0.15 -15.08 6.00
C ARG A 134 0.73 -15.71 4.74
N SER A 135 -0.10 -15.98 3.75
CA SER A 135 0.33 -16.56 2.48
C SER A 135 1.07 -15.56 1.55
N TRP A 136 1.09 -14.28 1.94
CA TRP A 136 1.81 -13.23 1.23
C TRP A 136 3.20 -12.93 1.79
N MET A 137 3.62 -13.64 2.84
CA MET A 137 4.94 -13.48 3.47
C MET A 137 6.03 -14.23 2.69
N ALA A 138 6.10 -14.05 1.37
CA ALA A 138 7.17 -14.56 0.54
C ALA A 138 8.27 -13.48 0.41
N GLU A 139 9.54 -13.86 0.36
CA GLU A 139 10.68 -12.94 0.28
C GLU A 139 10.60 -11.93 -0.88
N SER A 140 9.97 -12.34 -1.99
CA SER A 140 9.77 -11.48 -3.16
C SER A 140 8.63 -10.47 -3.00
N ASN A 141 7.86 -10.51 -1.92
CA ASN A 141 6.79 -9.57 -1.63
C ASN A 141 7.33 -8.42 -0.78
N LEU A 142 6.79 -7.25 -1.04
CA LEU A 142 7.20 -6.01 -0.38
C LEU A 142 5.99 -5.40 0.32
N PHE A 143 6.22 -4.83 1.49
CA PHE A 143 5.20 -4.20 2.30
C PHE A 143 5.52 -2.73 2.53
N VAL A 144 4.48 -1.90 2.53
CA VAL A 144 4.50 -0.53 3.01
C VAL A 144 3.27 -0.34 3.89
N ILE A 145 3.50 -0.02 5.16
CA ILE A 145 2.47 0.01 6.19
C ILE A 145 2.46 1.38 6.85
N GLU A 146 1.34 2.08 6.79
CA GLU A 146 1.09 3.25 7.63
C GLU A 146 0.58 2.76 8.98
N VAL A 147 1.30 3.08 10.04
CA VAL A 147 0.97 2.66 11.41
C VAL A 147 0.38 3.85 12.14
N HIS A 148 -0.88 3.75 12.56
CA HIS A 148 -1.63 4.84 13.19
C HIS A 148 -1.53 4.86 14.71
N GLU A 149 -1.04 3.77 15.33
CA GLU A 149 -0.85 3.70 16.77
C GLU A 149 0.53 3.13 17.11
N GLN A 150 1.30 3.83 17.94
CA GLN A 150 2.65 3.42 18.32
C GLN A 150 2.72 2.00 18.88
N ARG A 151 1.66 1.54 19.57
CA ARG A 151 1.58 0.18 20.13
C ARG A 151 1.63 -0.93 19.07
N PHE A 152 1.39 -0.64 17.80
CA PHE A 152 1.44 -1.63 16.70
C PHE A 152 2.82 -1.80 16.08
N LEU A 153 3.76 -0.89 16.36
CA LEU A 153 5.12 -0.97 15.80
C LEU A 153 5.83 -2.26 16.20
N GLU A 154 5.80 -2.61 17.49
CA GLU A 154 6.46 -3.82 18.01
C GLU A 154 5.78 -5.11 17.51
N PRO A 155 4.45 -5.29 17.60
CA PRO A 155 3.76 -6.45 17.04
C PRO A 155 4.04 -6.66 15.56
N LEU A 156 3.96 -5.62 14.73
CA LEU A 156 4.25 -5.71 13.29
C LEU A 156 5.68 -6.17 13.04
N ASN A 157 6.67 -5.53 13.65
CA ASN A 157 8.06 -5.93 13.50
C ASN A 157 8.29 -7.39 13.92
N LYS A 158 7.64 -7.85 14.98
CA LYS A 158 7.72 -9.23 15.45
C LYS A 158 7.15 -10.21 14.43
N ILE A 159 5.92 -9.97 13.92
CA ILE A 159 5.27 -10.83 12.93
C ILE A 159 6.14 -10.98 11.67
N PHE A 160 6.72 -9.89 11.20
CA PHE A 160 7.59 -9.90 10.04
C PHE A 160 8.92 -10.62 10.31
N ALA A 161 9.55 -10.36 11.46
CA ALA A 161 10.81 -11.00 11.83
C ALA A 161 10.67 -12.53 11.99
N GLU A 162 9.56 -13.02 12.56
CA GLU A 162 9.27 -14.46 12.69
C GLU A 162 9.18 -15.17 11.32
N ARG A 163 9.05 -14.42 10.24
CA ARG A 163 8.97 -14.91 8.85
C ARG A 163 10.17 -14.56 7.99
N GLY A 164 11.24 -14.10 8.63
CA GLY A 164 12.47 -13.74 7.94
C GLY A 164 12.44 -12.40 7.22
N HIS A 165 11.36 -11.62 7.37
CA HIS A 165 11.27 -10.27 6.81
C HIS A 165 11.79 -9.23 7.78
N ARG A 166 12.37 -8.18 7.22
CA ARG A 166 12.79 -7.00 7.98
C ARG A 166 12.02 -5.77 7.50
N LEU A 167 11.42 -5.06 8.45
CA LEU A 167 10.84 -3.75 8.21
C LEU A 167 11.80 -2.65 8.64
N ILE A 168 11.78 -1.53 7.91
CA ILE A 168 12.52 -0.30 8.21
C ILE A 168 11.50 0.80 8.43
N GLN A 169 11.65 1.55 9.51
CA GLN A 169 10.88 2.76 9.72
C GLN A 169 11.43 3.89 8.84
N VAL A 170 10.53 4.54 8.10
CA VAL A 170 10.88 5.67 7.24
C VAL A 170 10.73 6.96 8.03
N ASP A 171 11.80 7.73 8.11
CA ASP A 171 11.79 9.03 8.76
C ASP A 171 11.05 10.07 7.91
N GLN A 172 10.15 10.80 8.54
CA GLN A 172 9.49 11.95 7.92
C GLN A 172 10.49 13.10 7.74
N ARG A 173 10.78 13.44 6.49
CA ARG A 173 11.71 14.53 6.14
C ARG A 173 10.94 15.79 5.76
N PRO A 174 11.28 16.96 6.35
CA PRO A 174 10.68 18.21 5.93
C PRO A 174 11.12 18.55 4.50
N LEU A 175 10.17 18.98 3.66
CA LEU A 175 10.50 19.53 2.35
C LEU A 175 11.08 20.95 2.51
N PRO A 176 12.08 21.33 1.72
CA PRO A 176 12.52 22.72 1.64
C PRO A 176 11.33 23.65 1.34
N LEU A 177 11.19 24.75 2.05
CA LEU A 177 10.13 25.75 1.93
C LEU A 177 8.72 25.31 2.36
N LEU A 178 8.36 24.03 2.25
CA LEU A 178 7.03 23.51 2.61
C LEU A 178 6.96 22.90 4.01
N GLY A 179 8.13 22.67 4.63
CA GLY A 179 8.21 22.07 5.95
C GLY A 179 7.75 20.62 6.02
N ARG A 180 7.53 20.13 7.23
CA ARG A 180 6.90 18.83 7.48
C ARG A 180 5.45 18.83 7.04
N GLU A 181 4.96 17.66 6.64
CA GLU A 181 3.52 17.45 6.51
C GLU A 181 2.89 17.54 7.90
N VAL A 182 1.86 18.38 8.03
CA VAL A 182 1.10 18.47 9.27
C VAL A 182 0.03 17.39 9.23
N ARG A 183 0.17 16.38 10.05
CA ARG A 183 -0.80 15.30 10.24
C ARG A 183 -1.65 15.60 11.46
N GLU A 184 -2.90 15.22 11.43
CA GLU A 184 -3.82 15.38 12.55
C GLU A 184 -3.48 14.43 13.70
N VAL A 185 -2.95 13.25 13.36
CA VAL A 185 -2.48 12.22 14.28
C VAL A 185 -1.07 11.82 13.87
N GLU A 186 -0.20 11.53 14.82
CA GLU A 186 1.13 11.00 14.55
C GLU A 186 1.00 9.59 13.98
N ASN A 187 1.71 9.32 12.90
CA ASN A 187 1.76 8.02 12.25
C ASN A 187 3.19 7.69 11.81
N TRP A 188 3.43 6.42 11.53
CA TRP A 188 4.74 5.90 11.17
C TRP A 188 4.63 5.06 9.89
N TRP A 189 5.60 5.21 9.01
CA TRP A 189 5.73 4.33 7.85
C TRP A 189 6.75 3.23 8.14
N LEU A 190 6.31 1.98 7.98
CA LEU A 190 7.18 0.80 7.95
C LEU A 190 7.25 0.27 6.52
N VAL A 191 8.44 0.02 6.03
CA VAL A 191 8.65 -0.55 4.68
C VAL A 191 9.56 -1.77 4.73
N SER A 192 9.39 -2.71 3.80
CA SER A 192 10.31 -3.83 3.64
C SER A 192 11.74 -3.37 3.35
N ASP A 193 12.73 -4.01 3.96
CA ASP A 193 14.14 -3.75 3.67
C ASP A 193 14.52 -4.29 2.30
N LEU A 194 14.62 -3.40 1.32
CA LEU A 194 14.98 -3.76 -0.06
C LEU A 194 16.39 -4.32 -0.20
N ALA A 195 17.29 -4.05 0.75
CA ALA A 195 18.65 -4.56 0.72
C ALA A 195 18.71 -6.02 1.21
N ALA A 196 17.91 -6.37 2.21
CA ALA A 196 17.78 -7.75 2.69
C ALA A 196 17.15 -8.68 1.63
N ASN A 197 16.22 -8.15 0.82
CA ASN A 197 15.52 -8.90 -0.23
C ASN A 197 16.22 -8.87 -1.60
N ALA A 198 17.48 -8.43 -1.67
CA ALA A 198 18.24 -8.34 -2.91
C ALA A 198 19.11 -9.59 -3.19
N VAL A 199 19.07 -10.60 -2.32
CA VAL A 199 19.87 -11.82 -2.42
C VAL A 199 18.93 -13.01 -2.67
N ALA A 200 18.40 -13.09 -3.88
CA ALA A 200 17.84 -14.32 -4.44
C ALA A 200 17.96 -14.29 -5.96
#